data_72ea00dd98f003f0c3ced3ad57f7b355
#
_entry.id   72ea00dd98f003f0c3ced3ad57f7b355
#
_cell.length_a   1.000
_cell.length_b   1.000
_cell.length_c   1.000
_cell.angle_alpha   90.00
_cell.angle_beta   90.00
_cell.angle_gamma   90.00
#
_symmetry.space_group_name_H-M   'P 1'
#
loop_
_entity.id
_entity.type
_entity.pdbx_description
1 polymer ?
#
loop_
_entity_poly.entity_id
_entity_poly.type
_entity_poly.pdbx_seq_one_letter_code
_entity_poly.pdbx_strand_id
1 'polypeptide(L)'
;MKSYSRTRCVLVCAAFIGLFSIFSFRLIYLQAIKHDEYAGLAAEKHVYKQIIHAERGTILDANNEVLAHNIPVETVVADATHLNSQKAIVDLVSAELKLPPAQIAEKLSSERRYIVIKREVPEAQAGVLREKLRAANLRGIYFEHDATRVYPNGSMLCHVIGFTDFDHRGIQGVEASMEEYLHGQDGFRFIEHNRAGQEIVPYRGQERPPRDGYQVHLTVDLSLQNIVENEIDAAMEEYSPQKATIILMRPQTGEILAMANRPDFDLNFRGEAKPEEMKNRAIIDMMEPGSTFKIVAAAAALNERKLRPDSTIFCENGLWNFGGAALHDHRAFSYLSVRDILVKSSNIGAAKLALSVGEQRFYEYIRRFGFGERTGIELPGEISGLIRPPQAWSKISITRIPMGHEVGVTPLQMTVAMAVIANGGKLVTPRIIKSINTPEGKTISSLSPVELRQVISPETASEIGDALRGVVSDRGTAAAAAVPGFTIAGKTGTAQKVDPRGGYEQGKYVVSFAGYLPAEHPEFVGLVVLDDAHTGKPELNYGGLIAGPIFSRVAEKAARYLDLEPHEEIRKAIPVERVEKTTPAERIRKTGPAERVALTNASRH
;
A
#
# COMPACT_ATOMS: atom_id res chain seq x y z
N MET A 1 31.61 38.37 91.28
CA MET A 1 30.58 37.60 90.58
C MET A 1 29.38 38.53 90.41
N LYS A 2 29.00 38.93 89.20
CA LYS A 2 27.80 39.76 88.94
C LYS A 2 26.56 38.89 89.17
N SER A 3 25.75 39.22 90.18
CA SER A 3 24.49 38.54 90.46
C SER A 3 23.53 38.80 89.30
N TYR A 4 23.19 37.77 88.52
CA TYR A 4 22.15 37.88 87.50
C TYR A 4 20.81 38.13 88.19
N SER A 5 20.10 39.19 87.82
CA SER A 5 18.78 39.51 88.34
C SER A 5 17.81 38.42 87.86
N ARG A 6 17.23 37.65 88.81
CA ARG A 6 16.19 36.64 88.55
C ARG A 6 15.08 37.11 87.63
N THR A 7 14.68 38.36 87.77
CA THR A 7 13.64 38.99 86.98
C THR A 7 14.02 39.10 85.51
N ARG A 8 15.32 39.44 85.20
CA ARG A 8 15.81 39.50 83.84
C ARG A 8 15.86 38.10 83.13
N CYS A 9 16.25 37.09 83.89
CA CYS A 9 16.23 35.71 83.40
C CYS A 9 14.81 35.20 83.09
N VAL A 10 13.83 35.49 83.98
CA VAL A 10 12.43 35.15 83.77
C VAL A 10 11.87 35.90 82.55
N LEU A 11 12.16 37.16 82.37
CA LEU A 11 11.70 37.92 81.16
C LEU A 11 12.29 37.38 79.88
N VAL A 12 13.59 36.99 79.86
CA VAL A 12 14.22 36.37 78.70
C VAL A 12 13.63 35.00 78.39
N CYS A 13 13.40 34.20 79.45
CA CYS A 13 12.74 32.90 79.26
C CYS A 13 11.31 33.06 78.74
N ALA A 14 10.54 34.00 79.28
CA ALA A 14 9.18 34.29 78.80
C ALA A 14 9.16 34.79 77.33
N ALA A 15 10.15 35.64 76.96
CA ALA A 15 10.29 36.05 75.56
C ALA A 15 10.61 34.88 74.60
N PHE A 16 11.51 33.98 75.03
CA PHE A 16 11.78 32.75 74.25
C PHE A 16 10.60 31.82 74.15
N ILE A 17 9.86 31.57 75.22
CA ILE A 17 8.63 30.76 75.22
C ILE A 17 7.61 31.40 74.28
N GLY A 18 7.40 32.73 74.36
CA GLY A 18 6.51 33.44 73.44
C GLY A 18 6.90 33.30 71.99
N LEU A 19 8.20 33.44 71.69
CA LEU A 19 8.74 33.29 70.34
C LEU A 19 8.54 31.85 69.81
N PHE A 20 8.88 30.87 70.63
CA PHE A 20 8.66 29.46 70.31
C PHE A 20 7.18 29.10 70.10
N SER A 21 6.31 29.66 70.92
CA SER A 21 4.86 29.46 70.73
C SER A 21 4.36 30.04 69.40
N ILE A 22 4.83 31.24 69.03
CA ILE A 22 4.49 31.84 67.71
C ILE A 22 4.97 30.94 66.57
N PHE A 23 6.21 30.47 66.62
CA PHE A 23 6.73 29.54 65.58
C PHE A 23 5.96 28.21 65.56
N SER A 24 5.61 27.64 66.70
CA SER A 24 4.81 26.42 66.80
C SER A 24 3.41 26.60 66.20
N PHE A 25 2.74 27.69 66.53
CA PHE A 25 1.44 28.01 65.93
C PHE A 25 1.56 28.23 64.41
N ARG A 26 2.60 28.89 63.94
CA ARG A 26 2.84 29.07 62.52
C ARG A 26 3.12 27.71 61.84
N LEU A 27 3.87 26.82 62.48
CA LEU A 27 4.17 25.49 61.96
C LEU A 27 2.90 24.64 61.83
N ILE A 28 2.07 24.65 62.90
CA ILE A 28 0.76 23.98 62.89
C ILE A 28 -0.15 24.53 61.80
N TYR A 29 -0.19 25.88 61.66
CA TYR A 29 -0.95 26.50 60.59
C TYR A 29 -0.50 26.05 59.18
N LEU A 30 0.81 26.00 58.93
CA LEU A 30 1.37 25.56 57.65
C LEU A 30 1.20 24.07 57.42
N GLN A 31 1.41 23.24 58.47
CA GLN A 31 1.43 21.77 58.29
C GLN A 31 0.05 21.11 58.46
N ALA A 32 -0.90 21.71 59.18
CA ALA A 32 -2.23 21.15 59.39
C ALA A 32 -3.32 21.88 58.59
N ILE A 33 -3.31 23.24 58.59
CA ILE A 33 -4.40 24.02 57.96
C ILE A 33 -4.12 24.31 56.47
N LYS A 34 -2.87 24.55 56.14
CA LYS A 34 -2.47 24.88 54.77
C LYS A 34 -1.74 23.74 54.05
N HIS A 35 -1.71 22.56 54.66
CA HIS A 35 -1.02 21.40 54.12
C HIS A 35 -1.47 21.06 52.71
N ASP A 36 -2.77 20.89 52.50
CA ASP A 36 -3.35 20.46 51.23
C ASP A 36 -3.12 21.51 50.12
N GLU A 37 -3.20 22.81 50.46
CA GLU A 37 -2.95 23.90 49.53
C GLU A 37 -1.49 23.94 49.08
N TYR A 38 -0.55 23.85 50.04
CA TYR A 38 0.90 23.86 49.70
C TYR A 38 1.38 22.54 49.10
N ALA A 39 0.80 21.39 49.51
CA ALA A 39 1.06 20.11 48.89
C ALA A 39 0.57 20.08 47.43
N GLY A 40 -0.62 20.66 47.15
CA GLY A 40 -1.13 20.83 45.78
C GLY A 40 -0.22 21.69 44.90
N LEU A 41 0.18 22.87 45.42
CA LEU A 41 1.11 23.78 44.71
C LEU A 41 2.50 23.19 44.51
N ALA A 42 2.95 22.34 45.42
CA ALA A 42 4.23 21.60 45.26
C ALA A 42 4.08 20.49 44.19
N ALA A 43 2.99 19.75 44.23
CA ALA A 43 2.69 18.72 43.24
C ALA A 43 2.62 19.31 41.82
N GLU A 44 1.92 20.42 41.62
CA GLU A 44 1.85 21.11 40.33
C GLU A 44 3.22 21.58 39.79
N LYS A 45 4.19 21.85 40.68
CA LYS A 45 5.54 22.32 40.29
C LYS A 45 6.56 21.18 40.10
N HIS A 46 6.34 20.02 40.69
CA HIS A 46 7.34 18.94 40.73
C HIS A 46 6.87 17.68 40.04
N VAL A 47 5.55 17.50 39.80
CA VAL A 47 4.99 16.32 39.14
C VAL A 47 4.76 16.63 37.65
N TYR A 48 5.45 15.89 36.80
CA TYR A 48 5.29 15.97 35.37
C TYR A 48 4.61 14.71 34.86
N LYS A 49 3.61 14.91 33.98
CA LYS A 49 2.99 13.81 33.25
C LYS A 49 3.91 13.44 32.06
N GLN A 50 4.61 12.33 32.16
CA GLN A 50 5.37 11.75 31.06
C GLN A 50 4.43 10.87 30.23
N ILE A 51 4.34 11.13 28.93
CA ILE A 51 3.67 10.26 27.97
C ILE A 51 4.62 9.11 27.64
N ILE A 52 4.09 7.90 27.63
CA ILE A 52 4.77 6.69 27.17
C ILE A 52 4.11 6.33 25.85
N HIS A 53 4.80 6.57 24.75
CA HIS A 53 4.26 6.30 23.44
C HIS A 53 4.07 4.80 23.23
N ALA A 54 2.91 4.44 22.64
CA ALA A 54 2.66 3.10 22.17
C ALA A 54 3.49 2.80 20.92
N GLU A 55 3.93 1.57 20.74
CA GLU A 55 4.53 1.16 19.49
C GLU A 55 3.47 0.99 18.41
N ARG A 56 3.75 1.54 17.22
CA ARG A 56 2.87 1.36 16.06
C ARG A 56 2.91 -0.09 15.59
N GLY A 57 1.76 -0.68 15.30
CA GLY A 57 1.63 -2.07 14.88
C GLY A 57 2.38 -2.40 13.59
N THR A 58 2.78 -3.64 13.45
CA THR A 58 3.51 -4.17 12.29
C THR A 58 2.55 -4.45 11.13
N ILE A 59 2.98 -4.18 9.90
CA ILE A 59 2.28 -4.61 8.68
C ILE A 59 3.02 -5.82 8.11
N LEU A 60 2.28 -6.88 7.84
CA LEU A 60 2.78 -8.18 7.39
C LEU A 60 2.10 -8.57 6.06
N ASP A 61 2.80 -9.35 5.25
CA ASP A 61 2.22 -9.96 4.06
C ASP A 61 1.34 -11.19 4.39
N ALA A 62 0.86 -11.88 3.37
CA ALA A 62 0.02 -13.09 3.52
C ALA A 62 0.76 -14.25 4.21
N ASN A 63 2.09 -14.27 4.18
CA ASN A 63 3.00 -15.31 4.69
C ASN A 63 3.73 -14.89 5.98
N ASN A 64 3.35 -13.76 6.58
CA ASN A 64 3.94 -13.14 7.77
C ASN A 64 5.35 -12.53 7.54
N GLU A 65 5.70 -12.23 6.29
CA GLU A 65 6.88 -11.42 6.00
C GLU A 65 6.64 -9.96 6.37
N VAL A 66 7.65 -9.31 6.96
CA VAL A 66 7.52 -7.94 7.47
C VAL A 66 7.57 -6.92 6.33
N LEU A 67 6.50 -6.13 6.21
CA LEU A 67 6.38 -5.04 5.23
C LEU A 67 6.64 -3.65 5.85
N ALA A 68 6.25 -3.45 7.11
CA ALA A 68 6.54 -2.25 7.87
C ALA A 68 6.63 -2.55 9.35
N HIS A 69 7.67 -2.03 10.02
CA HIS A 69 7.87 -2.17 11.47
C HIS A 69 8.57 -0.92 12.03
N ASN A 70 8.68 -0.85 13.34
CA ASN A 70 9.40 0.23 14.01
C ASN A 70 10.78 -0.24 14.44
N ILE A 71 11.74 0.69 14.41
CA ILE A 71 13.02 0.52 15.08
C ILE A 71 13.20 1.62 16.13
N PRO A 72 13.78 1.32 17.30
CA PRO A 72 14.02 2.32 18.33
C PRO A 72 15.08 3.33 17.87
N VAL A 73 14.78 4.59 18.11
CA VAL A 73 15.66 5.73 17.83
C VAL A 73 15.60 6.71 19.01
N GLU A 74 16.41 7.75 18.97
CA GLU A 74 16.35 8.83 19.94
C GLU A 74 16.25 10.20 19.25
N THR A 75 15.43 11.06 19.80
CA THR A 75 15.40 12.48 19.41
C THR A 75 16.35 13.26 20.32
N VAL A 76 17.36 13.90 19.72
CA VAL A 76 18.33 14.74 20.46
C VAL A 76 17.74 16.14 20.61
N VAL A 77 17.55 16.55 21.87
CA VAL A 77 16.92 17.82 22.27
C VAL A 77 17.89 18.64 23.09
N ALA A 78 17.86 19.96 22.96
CA ALA A 78 18.62 20.88 23.78
C ALA A 78 17.70 21.79 24.60
N ASP A 79 18.11 22.10 25.83
CA ASP A 79 17.62 23.20 26.64
C ASP A 79 18.68 24.31 26.64
N ALA A 80 18.42 25.38 25.89
CA ALA A 80 19.38 26.48 25.76
C ALA A 80 19.64 27.21 27.08
N THR A 81 18.71 27.15 28.05
CA THR A 81 18.87 27.81 29.37
C THR A 81 19.79 27.01 30.31
N HIS A 82 20.10 25.78 30.01
CA HIS A 82 20.94 24.91 30.84
C HIS A 82 22.29 24.52 30.17
N LEU A 83 22.63 25.12 29.04
CA LEU A 83 23.93 24.89 28.38
C LEU A 83 25.07 25.50 29.19
N ASN A 84 26.05 24.69 29.53
CA ASN A 84 27.25 25.18 30.26
C ASN A 84 28.39 25.62 29.33
N SER A 85 28.42 25.16 28.06
CA SER A 85 29.39 25.56 27.04
C SER A 85 28.82 25.35 25.64
N GLN A 86 28.17 26.39 25.09
CA GLN A 86 27.52 26.29 23.78
C GLN A 86 28.49 25.89 22.66
N LYS A 87 29.69 26.48 22.61
CA LYS A 87 30.69 26.17 21.57
C LYS A 87 31.13 24.70 21.61
N ALA A 88 31.49 24.17 22.78
CA ALA A 88 31.94 22.79 22.92
C ALA A 88 30.81 21.79 22.57
N ILE A 89 29.54 22.14 22.90
CA ILE A 89 28.37 21.35 22.56
C ILE A 89 28.15 21.36 21.05
N VAL A 90 28.24 22.53 20.40
CA VAL A 90 28.10 22.65 18.94
C VAL A 90 29.14 21.80 18.24
N ASP A 91 30.42 21.88 18.65
CA ASP A 91 31.53 21.14 18.04
C ASP A 91 31.32 19.63 18.18
N LEU A 92 30.97 19.17 19.39
CA LEU A 92 30.76 17.75 19.66
C LEU A 92 29.52 17.18 18.94
N VAL A 93 28.40 17.85 19.05
CA VAL A 93 27.14 17.41 18.43
C VAL A 93 27.22 17.44 16.90
N SER A 94 27.91 18.45 16.35
CA SER A 94 28.18 18.55 14.92
C SER A 94 29.00 17.35 14.40
N ALA A 95 30.07 17.00 15.12
CA ALA A 95 30.94 15.89 14.75
C ALA A 95 30.19 14.53 14.79
N GLU A 96 29.42 14.27 15.87
CA GLU A 96 28.76 12.99 16.09
C GLU A 96 27.51 12.81 15.21
N LEU A 97 26.71 13.87 15.05
CA LEU A 97 25.46 13.81 14.27
C LEU A 97 25.64 14.17 12.79
N LYS A 98 26.88 14.53 12.37
CA LYS A 98 27.21 14.96 11.00
C LYS A 98 26.33 16.12 10.52
N LEU A 99 26.06 17.11 11.40
CA LEU A 99 25.30 18.30 11.08
C LEU A 99 26.23 19.52 10.93
N PRO A 100 25.88 20.50 10.08
CA PRO A 100 26.63 21.74 9.96
C PRO A 100 26.67 22.49 11.31
N PRO A 101 27.87 22.91 11.82
CA PRO A 101 27.99 23.62 13.09
C PRO A 101 27.15 24.91 13.16
N ALA A 102 27.06 25.62 12.03
CA ALA A 102 26.28 26.86 11.94
C ALA A 102 24.79 26.62 12.19
N GLN A 103 24.22 25.54 11.69
CA GLN A 103 22.82 25.17 11.89
C GLN A 103 22.51 24.87 13.37
N ILE A 104 23.42 24.17 14.05
CA ILE A 104 23.27 23.85 15.46
C ILE A 104 23.39 25.15 16.29
N ALA A 105 24.38 25.97 15.98
CA ALA A 105 24.60 27.25 16.67
C ALA A 105 23.40 28.19 16.52
N GLU A 106 22.79 28.27 15.33
CA GLU A 106 21.58 29.04 15.07
C GLU A 106 20.40 28.53 15.92
N LYS A 107 20.16 27.21 15.93
CA LYS A 107 19.11 26.61 16.77
C LYS A 107 19.31 26.92 18.24
N LEU A 108 20.54 26.83 18.75
CA LEU A 108 20.89 27.07 20.16
C LEU A 108 20.97 28.55 20.55
N SER A 109 20.88 29.49 19.60
CA SER A 109 20.86 30.93 19.87
C SER A 109 19.53 31.39 20.48
N SER A 110 18.46 30.60 20.41
CA SER A 110 17.18 30.89 21.01
C SER A 110 17.17 30.52 22.50
N GLU A 111 16.61 31.35 23.37
CA GLU A 111 16.45 31.06 24.81
C GLU A 111 15.32 30.06 25.12
N ARG A 112 15.08 29.10 24.22
CA ARG A 112 14.00 28.11 24.39
C ARG A 112 14.52 26.92 25.23
N ARG A 113 13.61 26.40 26.06
CA ARG A 113 13.90 25.20 26.87
C ARG A 113 13.79 23.89 26.11
N TYR A 114 13.16 23.91 24.92
CA TYR A 114 12.99 22.71 24.08
C TYR A 114 13.33 23.06 22.65
N ILE A 115 14.46 22.51 22.18
CA ILE A 115 14.99 22.71 20.84
C ILE A 115 15.37 21.35 20.26
N VAL A 116 14.65 20.89 19.25
CA VAL A 116 15.00 19.67 18.55
C VAL A 116 16.24 19.91 17.69
N ILE A 117 17.33 19.24 18.04
CA ILE A 117 18.58 19.25 17.27
C ILE A 117 18.46 18.31 16.07
N LYS A 118 18.19 17.03 16.35
CA LYS A 118 18.02 15.98 15.34
C LYS A 118 17.04 14.93 15.84
N ARG A 119 16.10 14.54 14.98
CA ARG A 119 15.21 13.38 15.19
C ARG A 119 15.83 12.12 14.59
N GLU A 120 15.30 10.97 14.95
CA GLU A 120 15.64 9.66 14.35
C GLU A 120 17.13 9.33 14.42
N VAL A 121 17.76 9.63 15.55
CA VAL A 121 19.16 9.26 15.81
C VAL A 121 19.20 7.80 16.28
N PRO A 122 19.93 6.89 15.60
CA PRO A 122 20.07 5.51 16.05
C PRO A 122 20.56 5.43 17.50
N GLU A 123 19.99 4.53 18.31
CA GLU A 123 20.34 4.38 19.73
C GLU A 123 21.85 4.24 19.97
N ALA A 124 22.53 3.48 19.11
CA ALA A 124 23.98 3.31 19.19
C ALA A 124 24.73 4.65 19.03
N GLN A 125 24.32 5.48 18.08
CA GLN A 125 24.91 6.81 17.84
C GLN A 125 24.57 7.77 18.97
N ALA A 126 23.32 7.76 19.44
CA ALA A 126 22.89 8.57 20.59
C ALA A 126 23.62 8.17 21.87
N GLY A 127 23.87 6.86 22.09
CA GLY A 127 24.66 6.33 23.19
C GLY A 127 26.09 6.86 23.20
N VAL A 128 26.75 6.83 22.04
CA VAL A 128 28.12 7.39 21.89
C VAL A 128 28.13 8.89 22.19
N LEU A 129 27.15 9.65 21.65
CA LEU A 129 27.04 11.08 21.92
C LEU A 129 26.80 11.35 23.41
N ARG A 130 25.94 10.59 24.05
CA ARG A 130 25.63 10.68 25.49
C ARG A 130 26.89 10.46 26.36
N GLU A 131 27.68 9.43 26.06
CA GLU A 131 28.92 9.16 26.78
C GLU A 131 29.93 10.28 26.60
N LYS A 132 30.12 10.79 25.38
CA LYS A 132 31.07 11.88 25.11
C LYS A 132 30.64 13.18 25.80
N LEU A 133 29.36 13.51 25.81
CA LEU A 133 28.82 14.67 26.54
C LEU A 133 29.08 14.54 28.05
N ARG A 134 28.85 13.35 28.62
CA ARG A 134 29.12 13.05 30.04
C ARG A 134 30.62 13.16 30.37
N ALA A 135 31.49 12.58 29.56
CA ALA A 135 32.94 12.63 29.74
C ALA A 135 33.48 14.07 29.69
N ALA A 136 32.94 14.90 28.82
CA ALA A 136 33.29 16.33 28.71
C ALA A 136 32.55 17.23 29.72
N ASN A 137 31.73 16.68 30.64
CA ASN A 137 30.89 17.39 31.60
C ASN A 137 30.03 18.49 30.94
N LEU A 138 29.51 18.23 29.70
CA LEU A 138 28.63 19.12 28.96
C LEU A 138 27.17 18.83 29.35
N ARG A 139 26.38 19.89 29.57
CA ARG A 139 25.00 19.81 30.04
C ARG A 139 24.06 20.59 29.13
N GLY A 140 22.77 20.25 29.18
CA GLY A 140 21.71 20.91 28.42
C GLY A 140 21.33 20.17 27.13
N ILE A 141 21.90 18.98 26.88
CA ILE A 141 21.45 18.06 25.81
C ILE A 141 20.73 16.89 26.46
N TYR A 142 19.58 16.56 25.96
CA TYR A 142 18.70 15.46 26.40
C TYR A 142 18.40 14.54 25.25
N PHE A 143 18.01 13.32 25.57
CA PHE A 143 17.70 12.27 24.62
C PHE A 143 16.31 11.73 24.96
N GLU A 144 15.40 11.84 24.02
CA GLU A 144 14.03 11.35 24.15
C GLU A 144 13.92 10.06 23.34
N HIS A 145 13.42 9.00 23.96
CA HIS A 145 13.12 7.75 23.25
C HIS A 145 12.02 7.98 22.25
N ASP A 146 12.24 7.47 21.06
CA ASP A 146 11.34 7.59 19.92
C ASP A 146 11.44 6.31 19.08
N ALA A 147 10.61 6.16 18.09
CA ALA A 147 10.68 5.07 17.13
C ALA A 147 10.60 5.64 15.70
N THR A 148 11.30 5.05 14.76
CA THR A 148 11.12 5.40 13.35
C THR A 148 10.52 4.23 12.60
N ARG A 149 9.61 4.56 11.66
CA ARG A 149 8.96 3.59 10.81
C ARG A 149 9.90 3.17 9.70
N VAL A 150 10.12 1.86 9.53
CA VAL A 150 11.00 1.29 8.52
C VAL A 150 10.23 0.37 7.60
N TYR A 151 10.52 0.49 6.32
CA TYR A 151 9.94 -0.29 5.23
C TYR A 151 11.07 -1.12 4.59
N PRO A 152 11.27 -2.40 5.01
CA PRO A 152 12.44 -3.19 4.60
C PRO A 152 12.58 -3.39 3.10
N ASN A 153 11.46 -3.32 2.37
CA ASN A 153 11.40 -3.58 0.94
C ASN A 153 11.51 -2.30 0.07
N GLY A 154 11.83 -1.14 0.69
CA GLY A 154 12.08 0.12 -0.04
C GLY A 154 10.87 0.61 -0.83
N SER A 155 10.97 0.60 -2.17
CA SER A 155 9.90 1.05 -3.07
C SER A 155 8.82 -0.01 -3.33
N MET A 156 9.09 -1.29 -3.05
CA MET A 156 8.12 -2.35 -3.28
C MET A 156 6.84 -2.13 -2.46
N LEU A 157 5.69 -2.22 -3.10
CA LEU A 157 4.38 -1.96 -2.48
C LEU A 157 4.18 -0.54 -1.94
N CYS A 158 5.00 0.45 -2.34
CA CYS A 158 4.95 1.80 -1.77
C CYS A 158 3.55 2.42 -1.82
N HIS A 159 2.81 2.20 -2.90
CA HIS A 159 1.45 2.72 -3.07
C HIS A 159 0.38 1.97 -2.28
N VAL A 160 0.68 0.74 -1.85
CA VAL A 160 -0.23 -0.10 -1.05
C VAL A 160 0.01 0.13 0.44
N ILE A 161 1.26 -0.02 0.90
CA ILE A 161 1.62 0.18 2.30
C ILE A 161 1.38 1.64 2.69
N GLY A 162 1.84 2.58 1.86
CA GLY A 162 1.83 4.00 2.19
C GLY A 162 2.86 4.33 3.27
N PHE A 163 2.70 5.46 3.94
CA PHE A 163 3.66 5.96 4.92
C PHE A 163 3.00 6.79 6.02
N THR A 164 3.77 7.03 7.08
CA THR A 164 3.38 7.88 8.22
C THR A 164 4.01 9.27 8.12
N ASP A 165 3.45 10.25 8.83
CA ASP A 165 4.11 11.53 9.10
C ASP A 165 5.15 11.42 10.24
N PHE A 166 5.70 12.57 10.66
CA PHE A 166 6.67 12.63 11.75
C PHE A 166 6.05 12.43 13.15
N ASP A 167 4.72 12.47 13.26
CA ASP A 167 3.99 12.18 14.48
C ASP A 167 3.43 10.75 14.47
N HIS A 168 3.97 9.87 13.61
CA HIS A 168 3.64 8.46 13.42
C HIS A 168 2.19 8.19 12.99
N ARG A 169 1.49 9.19 12.40
CA ARG A 169 0.15 9.03 11.87
C ARG A 169 0.21 8.57 10.42
N GLY A 170 -0.62 7.61 10.06
CA GLY A 170 -0.74 7.14 8.68
C GLY A 170 -1.32 8.20 7.75
N ILE A 171 -0.61 8.50 6.65
CA ILE A 171 -1.00 9.53 5.67
C ILE A 171 -1.53 8.91 4.39
N GLN A 172 -1.02 7.76 4.00
CA GLN A 172 -1.36 7.10 2.72
C GLN A 172 -1.41 5.58 2.88
N GLY A 173 -2.07 4.91 1.93
CA GLY A 173 -2.10 3.44 1.86
C GLY A 173 -2.73 2.78 3.08
N VAL A 174 -2.26 1.57 3.39
CA VAL A 174 -2.69 0.78 4.55
C VAL A 174 -2.34 1.49 5.86
N GLU A 175 -1.21 2.22 5.91
CA GLU A 175 -0.84 3.03 7.07
C GLU A 175 -1.96 4.01 7.45
N ALA A 176 -2.60 4.65 6.45
CA ALA A 176 -3.71 5.56 6.69
C ALA A 176 -5.05 4.85 6.90
N SER A 177 -5.37 3.84 6.10
CA SER A 177 -6.68 3.18 6.19
C SER A 177 -6.83 2.32 7.45
N MET A 178 -5.72 1.83 8.02
CA MET A 178 -5.68 1.04 9.23
C MET A 178 -5.13 1.82 10.45
N GLU A 179 -5.13 3.16 10.39
CA GLU A 179 -4.60 4.02 11.45
C GLU A 179 -5.18 3.70 12.82
N GLU A 180 -6.49 3.46 12.92
CA GLU A 180 -7.18 3.15 14.17
C GLU A 180 -6.62 1.88 14.86
N TYR A 181 -6.17 0.92 14.06
CA TYR A 181 -5.59 -0.33 14.55
C TYR A 181 -4.07 -0.22 14.75
N LEU A 182 -3.38 0.41 13.82
CA LEU A 182 -1.92 0.47 13.83
C LEU A 182 -1.35 1.42 14.88
N HIS A 183 -2.02 2.54 15.18
CA HIS A 183 -1.45 3.61 16.01
C HIS A 183 -1.23 3.21 17.47
N GLY A 184 -2.06 2.32 18.03
CA GLY A 184 -2.02 1.97 19.45
C GLY A 184 -2.63 3.06 20.36
N GLN A 185 -2.38 2.97 21.66
CA GLN A 185 -2.86 3.93 22.65
C GLN A 185 -1.75 4.29 23.62
N ASP A 186 -1.34 5.55 23.61
CA ASP A 186 -0.34 6.04 24.53
C ASP A 186 -0.70 5.84 26.01
N GLY A 187 0.30 5.44 26.76
CA GLY A 187 0.29 5.41 28.20
C GLY A 187 0.75 6.74 28.79
N PHE A 188 0.72 6.82 30.10
CA PHE A 188 1.35 7.93 30.82
C PHE A 188 1.78 7.46 32.22
N ARG A 189 2.80 8.12 32.74
CA ARG A 189 3.19 8.03 34.15
C ARG A 189 3.47 9.42 34.71
N PHE A 190 3.28 9.60 36.00
CA PHE A 190 3.69 10.81 36.68
C PHE A 190 5.07 10.61 37.28
N ILE A 191 5.99 11.54 37.05
CA ILE A 191 7.35 11.54 37.57
C ILE A 191 7.64 12.84 38.30
N GLU A 192 8.46 12.77 39.36
CA GLU A 192 8.98 13.94 40.05
C GLU A 192 10.43 14.19 39.63
N HIS A 193 10.76 15.44 39.32
CA HIS A 193 12.10 15.85 39.00
C HIS A 193 12.71 16.73 40.10
N ASN A 194 14.01 16.55 40.40
CA ASN A 194 14.77 17.48 41.24
C ASN A 194 15.11 18.75 40.44
N ARG A 195 15.72 19.73 41.14
CA ARG A 195 16.18 20.99 40.51
C ARG A 195 17.17 20.78 39.34
N ALA A 196 17.82 19.63 39.27
CA ALA A 196 18.75 19.27 38.21
C ALA A 196 18.07 18.53 37.05
N GLY A 197 16.73 18.37 37.08
CA GLY A 197 15.98 17.65 36.06
C GLY A 197 16.11 16.13 36.13
N GLN A 198 16.64 15.59 37.25
CA GLN A 198 16.74 14.14 37.45
C GLN A 198 15.49 13.61 38.13
N GLU A 199 14.98 12.46 37.67
CA GLU A 199 13.88 11.75 38.29
C GLU A 199 14.27 11.32 39.72
N ILE A 200 13.45 11.71 40.72
CA ILE A 200 13.74 11.44 42.13
C ILE A 200 13.11 10.12 42.58
N VAL A 201 11.81 9.97 42.30
CA VAL A 201 11.03 8.78 42.64
C VAL A 201 9.87 8.67 41.66
N PRO A 202 9.57 7.49 41.12
CA PRO A 202 8.35 7.32 40.34
C PRO A 202 7.15 7.67 41.24
N TYR A 203 6.38 8.66 40.84
CA TYR A 203 5.14 9.01 41.55
C TYR A 203 4.18 7.81 41.46
N ARG A 204 3.81 7.21 42.59
CA ARG A 204 2.86 6.08 42.66
C ARG A 204 1.40 6.54 42.52
N GLY A 205 1.15 7.51 41.62
CA GLY A 205 -0.17 8.00 41.28
C GLY A 205 -0.84 7.15 40.20
N GLN A 206 -1.72 7.78 39.43
CA GLN A 206 -2.36 7.14 38.29
C GLN A 206 -1.34 6.92 37.17
N GLU A 207 -1.05 5.65 36.89
CA GLU A 207 -0.24 5.21 35.76
C GLU A 207 -1.12 4.41 34.81
N ARG A 208 -0.98 4.67 33.54
CA ARG A 208 -1.60 3.86 32.49
C ARG A 208 -0.51 3.38 31.54
N PRO A 209 -0.27 2.05 31.45
CA PRO A 209 0.67 1.52 30.48
C PRO A 209 0.19 1.80 29.05
N PRO A 210 1.10 1.95 28.08
CA PRO A 210 0.74 2.03 26.67
C PRO A 210 0.11 0.70 26.21
N ARG A 211 -0.67 0.78 25.15
CA ARG A 211 -1.17 -0.40 24.43
C ARG A 211 -0.71 -0.28 22.99
N ASP A 212 0.17 -1.18 22.59
CA ASP A 212 0.73 -1.18 21.26
C ASP A 212 -0.33 -1.43 20.19
N GLY A 213 -0.05 -0.94 18.98
CA GLY A 213 -0.89 -1.12 17.83
C GLY A 213 -0.99 -2.59 17.39
N TYR A 214 -2.08 -2.90 16.72
CA TYR A 214 -2.36 -4.25 16.22
C TYR A 214 -1.51 -4.56 14.97
N GLN A 215 -1.23 -5.83 14.76
CA GLN A 215 -0.61 -6.33 13.54
C GLN A 215 -1.67 -6.39 12.43
N VAL A 216 -1.35 -5.84 11.27
CA VAL A 216 -2.21 -5.88 10.08
C VAL A 216 -1.59 -6.82 9.06
N HIS A 217 -2.29 -7.91 8.75
CA HIS A 217 -1.88 -8.86 7.73
C HIS A 217 -2.58 -8.53 6.42
N LEU A 218 -1.78 -8.41 5.35
CA LEU A 218 -2.28 -8.16 4.01
C LEU A 218 -2.60 -9.47 3.28
N THR A 219 -3.36 -9.36 2.19
CA THR A 219 -3.58 -10.46 1.24
C THR A 219 -2.43 -10.60 0.24
N VAL A 220 -1.60 -9.57 0.12
CA VAL A 220 -0.45 -9.55 -0.80
C VAL A 220 0.59 -10.59 -0.39
N ASP A 221 1.09 -11.32 -1.37
CA ASP A 221 2.22 -12.24 -1.23
C ASP A 221 3.48 -11.55 -1.75
N LEU A 222 4.49 -11.41 -0.90
CA LEU A 222 5.72 -10.67 -1.22
C LEU A 222 6.50 -11.30 -2.40
N SER A 223 6.42 -12.61 -2.57
CA SER A 223 7.07 -13.30 -3.68
C SER A 223 6.35 -13.03 -5.01
N LEU A 224 5.01 -13.04 -5.02
CA LEU A 224 4.22 -12.64 -6.20
C LEU A 224 4.41 -11.16 -6.51
N GLN A 225 4.48 -10.32 -5.49
CA GLN A 225 4.77 -8.90 -5.66
C GLN A 225 6.13 -8.68 -6.30
N ASN A 226 7.16 -9.39 -5.85
CA ASN A 226 8.50 -9.30 -6.45
C ASN A 226 8.49 -9.72 -7.93
N ILE A 227 7.75 -10.78 -8.29
CA ILE A 227 7.58 -11.17 -9.70
C ILE A 227 6.98 -10.01 -10.50
N VAL A 228 5.93 -9.38 -9.99
CA VAL A 228 5.22 -8.28 -10.65
C VAL A 228 6.10 -7.03 -10.77
N GLU A 229 6.85 -6.68 -9.69
CA GLU A 229 7.77 -5.54 -9.69
C GLU A 229 8.89 -5.69 -10.74
N ASN A 230 9.50 -6.89 -10.80
CA ASN A 230 10.54 -7.16 -11.80
C ASN A 230 10.02 -7.08 -13.24
N GLU A 231 8.79 -7.54 -13.48
CA GLU A 231 8.21 -7.50 -14.84
C GLU A 231 7.75 -6.10 -15.23
N ILE A 232 7.26 -5.28 -14.28
CA ILE A 232 6.90 -3.90 -14.57
C ILE A 232 8.16 -3.06 -14.81
N ASP A 233 9.27 -3.29 -14.10
CA ASP A 233 10.54 -2.61 -14.33
C ASP A 233 11.12 -2.96 -15.69
N ALA A 234 11.13 -4.24 -16.05
CA ALA A 234 11.53 -4.68 -17.38
C ALA A 234 10.66 -4.02 -18.47
N ALA A 235 9.36 -3.85 -18.22
CA ALA A 235 8.47 -3.18 -19.17
C ALA A 235 8.74 -1.67 -19.26
N MET A 236 9.12 -1.01 -18.16
CA MET A 236 9.55 0.39 -18.16
C MET A 236 10.82 0.59 -18.99
N GLU A 237 11.78 -0.33 -18.89
CA GLU A 237 13.01 -0.30 -19.69
C GLU A 237 12.75 -0.60 -21.18
N GLU A 238 11.96 -1.65 -21.48
CA GLU A 238 11.72 -2.13 -22.83
C GLU A 238 10.85 -1.17 -23.65
N TYR A 239 9.79 -0.60 -23.05
CA TYR A 239 8.76 0.16 -23.77
C TYR A 239 8.72 1.64 -23.39
N SER A 240 9.47 2.07 -22.38
CA SER A 240 9.52 3.46 -21.87
C SER A 240 8.14 4.12 -21.72
N PRO A 241 7.12 3.47 -21.12
CA PRO A 241 5.81 4.06 -20.94
C PRO A 241 5.87 5.22 -19.93
N GLN A 242 4.92 6.14 -20.01
CA GLN A 242 4.80 7.21 -19.00
C GLN A 242 4.34 6.65 -17.65
N LYS A 243 3.52 5.60 -17.68
CA LYS A 243 2.96 4.95 -16.49
C LYS A 243 2.73 3.46 -16.79
N ALA A 244 2.84 2.66 -15.74
CA ALA A 244 2.49 1.24 -15.82
C ALA A 244 1.78 0.78 -14.55
N THR A 245 0.88 -0.20 -14.70
CA THR A 245 0.18 -0.84 -13.58
C THR A 245 0.03 -2.32 -13.87
N ILE A 246 0.38 -3.17 -12.89
CA ILE A 246 0.10 -4.62 -12.92
C ILE A 246 -0.62 -5.00 -11.63
N ILE A 247 -1.73 -5.75 -11.76
CA ILE A 247 -2.53 -6.24 -10.64
C ILE A 247 -2.71 -7.74 -10.80
N LEU A 248 -2.52 -8.50 -9.72
CA LEU A 248 -2.94 -9.89 -9.60
C LEU A 248 -3.97 -10.02 -8.49
N MET A 249 -5.09 -10.69 -8.76
CA MET A 249 -6.21 -10.86 -7.82
C MET A 249 -6.76 -12.27 -7.88
N ARG A 250 -7.09 -12.86 -6.74
CA ARG A 250 -7.82 -14.14 -6.65
C ARG A 250 -9.30 -13.90 -6.96
N PRO A 251 -9.85 -14.47 -8.04
CA PRO A 251 -11.21 -14.12 -8.49
C PRO A 251 -12.32 -14.59 -7.53
N GLN A 252 -12.13 -15.67 -6.79
CA GLN A 252 -13.13 -16.24 -5.89
C GLN A 252 -13.27 -15.44 -4.59
N THR A 253 -12.19 -14.84 -4.10
CA THR A 253 -12.12 -14.20 -2.78
C THR A 253 -11.93 -12.68 -2.84
N GLY A 254 -11.54 -12.14 -4.00
CA GLY A 254 -11.20 -10.74 -4.16
C GLY A 254 -9.84 -10.36 -3.59
N GLU A 255 -9.06 -11.30 -3.07
CA GLU A 255 -7.73 -11.03 -2.51
C GLU A 255 -6.79 -10.47 -3.57
N ILE A 256 -6.25 -9.27 -3.30
CA ILE A 256 -5.17 -8.72 -4.09
C ILE A 256 -3.90 -9.48 -3.71
N LEU A 257 -3.36 -10.24 -4.67
CA LEU A 257 -2.14 -11.03 -4.49
C LEU A 257 -0.88 -10.21 -4.74
N ALA A 258 -0.95 -9.26 -5.68
CA ALA A 258 0.09 -8.30 -5.99
C ALA A 258 -0.50 -7.06 -6.67
N MET A 259 0.09 -5.88 -6.41
CA MET A 259 -0.29 -4.62 -7.05
C MET A 259 0.93 -3.71 -7.16
N ALA A 260 1.41 -3.48 -8.38
CA ALA A 260 2.53 -2.60 -8.67
C ALA A 260 2.14 -1.47 -9.62
N ASN A 261 2.71 -0.29 -9.39
CA ASN A 261 2.53 0.89 -10.25
C ASN A 261 3.89 1.51 -10.54
N ARG A 262 4.01 2.20 -11.69
CA ARG A 262 5.15 3.05 -12.03
C ARG A 262 4.66 4.43 -12.52
N PRO A 263 5.40 5.51 -12.18
CA PRO A 263 6.59 5.54 -11.32
C PRO A 263 6.28 5.21 -9.87
N ASP A 264 7.30 4.77 -9.13
CA ASP A 264 7.30 4.45 -7.70
C ASP A 264 8.30 5.33 -6.92
N PHE A 265 8.39 5.14 -5.61
CA PHE A 265 9.31 5.86 -4.72
C PHE A 265 9.68 5.00 -3.52
N ASP A 266 10.87 5.24 -2.93
CA ASP A 266 11.27 4.56 -1.71
C ASP A 266 10.55 5.17 -0.49
N LEU A 267 9.83 4.32 0.26
CA LEU A 267 9.08 4.73 1.45
C LEU A 267 9.97 5.31 2.55
N ASN A 268 11.21 4.86 2.64
CA ASN A 268 12.17 5.35 3.64
C ASN A 268 12.72 6.74 3.26
N PHE A 269 12.67 7.12 1.99
CA PHE A 269 13.13 8.41 1.45
C PHE A 269 11.99 9.25 0.86
N ARG A 270 10.77 9.10 1.39
CA ARG A 270 9.55 9.75 0.89
C ARG A 270 9.64 11.27 0.69
N GLY A 271 10.54 11.94 1.41
CA GLY A 271 10.78 13.39 1.28
C GLY A 271 11.40 13.79 -0.06
N GLU A 272 11.97 12.85 -0.81
CA GLU A 272 12.57 13.05 -2.14
C GLU A 272 11.57 12.79 -3.27
N ALA A 273 10.46 12.09 -2.98
CA ALA A 273 9.47 11.67 -3.94
C ALA A 273 8.60 12.84 -4.43
N LYS A 274 8.26 12.82 -5.72
CA LYS A 274 7.32 13.77 -6.31
C LYS A 274 5.88 13.33 -6.05
N PRO A 275 4.92 14.27 -5.99
CA PRO A 275 3.51 13.95 -5.78
C PRO A 275 2.93 12.96 -6.81
N GLU A 276 3.44 12.99 -8.05
CA GLU A 276 3.01 12.06 -9.11
C GLU A 276 3.51 10.62 -8.89
N GLU A 277 4.65 10.44 -8.22
CA GLU A 277 5.23 9.16 -7.88
C GLU A 277 4.50 8.48 -6.71
N MET A 278 3.84 9.27 -5.86
CA MET A 278 3.10 8.78 -4.69
C MET A 278 1.69 8.26 -5.01
N LYS A 279 1.22 8.40 -6.25
CA LYS A 279 -0.16 8.06 -6.62
C LYS A 279 -0.36 6.56 -6.85
N ASN A 280 -1.31 5.95 -6.15
CA ASN A 280 -1.75 4.58 -6.45
C ASN A 280 -2.60 4.54 -7.72
N ARG A 281 -1.96 4.40 -8.86
CA ARG A 281 -2.60 4.45 -10.17
C ARG A 281 -3.62 3.36 -10.40
N ALA A 282 -3.49 2.23 -9.73
CA ALA A 282 -4.44 1.12 -9.81
C ALA A 282 -5.87 1.54 -9.44
N ILE A 283 -6.04 2.54 -8.56
CA ILE A 283 -7.33 2.95 -8.00
C ILE A 283 -7.72 4.40 -8.28
N ILE A 284 -6.76 5.24 -8.74
CA ILE A 284 -7.04 6.66 -8.98
C ILE A 284 -6.86 7.11 -10.44
N ASP A 285 -6.12 6.38 -11.27
CA ASP A 285 -6.01 6.72 -12.69
C ASP A 285 -7.26 6.25 -13.44
N MET A 286 -7.83 7.16 -14.20
CA MET A 286 -9.00 6.89 -15.03
C MET A 286 -8.55 6.73 -16.48
N MET A 287 -8.89 5.61 -17.09
CA MET A 287 -8.58 5.30 -18.49
C MET A 287 -9.82 4.85 -19.26
N GLU A 288 -9.83 5.04 -20.56
CA GLU A 288 -10.73 4.32 -21.45
C GLU A 288 -10.23 2.88 -21.59
N PRO A 289 -11.06 1.85 -21.22
CA PRO A 289 -10.59 0.46 -21.21
C PRO A 289 -10.40 -0.14 -22.61
N GLY A 290 -10.93 0.53 -23.63
CA GLY A 290 -10.88 0.03 -25.00
C GLY A 290 -11.51 -1.36 -25.12
N SER A 291 -10.90 -2.21 -25.94
CA SER A 291 -11.47 -3.53 -26.28
C SER A 291 -11.61 -4.53 -25.13
N THR A 292 -10.99 -4.30 -23.95
CA THR A 292 -11.24 -5.13 -22.77
C THR A 292 -12.68 -5.00 -22.29
N PHE A 293 -13.34 -3.87 -22.53
CA PHE A 293 -14.73 -3.62 -22.16
C PHE A 293 -15.77 -4.44 -22.97
N LYS A 294 -15.37 -5.01 -24.11
CA LYS A 294 -16.27 -5.84 -24.96
C LYS A 294 -16.87 -7.04 -24.24
N ILE A 295 -16.23 -7.50 -23.16
CA ILE A 295 -16.77 -8.57 -22.31
C ILE A 295 -18.15 -8.20 -21.74
N VAL A 296 -18.41 -6.90 -21.44
CA VAL A 296 -19.68 -6.44 -20.89
C VAL A 296 -20.80 -6.54 -21.94
N ALA A 297 -20.52 -6.13 -23.19
CA ALA A 297 -21.50 -6.21 -24.28
C ALA A 297 -21.83 -7.67 -24.64
N ALA A 298 -20.83 -8.54 -24.69
CA ALA A 298 -21.04 -9.98 -24.91
C ALA A 298 -21.83 -10.60 -23.74
N ALA A 299 -21.47 -10.26 -22.50
CA ALA A 299 -22.16 -10.71 -21.30
C ALA A 299 -23.64 -10.32 -21.30
N ALA A 300 -23.95 -9.06 -21.64
CA ALA A 300 -25.32 -8.61 -21.72
C ALA A 300 -26.12 -9.36 -22.79
N ALA A 301 -25.59 -9.49 -24.00
CA ALA A 301 -26.28 -10.13 -25.10
C ALA A 301 -26.53 -11.65 -24.87
N LEU A 302 -25.56 -12.35 -24.33
CA LEU A 302 -25.65 -13.78 -24.03
C LEU A 302 -26.56 -14.04 -22.81
N ASN A 303 -26.37 -13.30 -21.71
CA ASN A 303 -27.15 -13.50 -20.50
C ASN A 303 -28.64 -13.18 -20.66
N GLU A 304 -28.99 -12.21 -21.51
CA GLU A 304 -30.35 -11.90 -21.88
C GLU A 304 -30.94 -12.89 -22.91
N ARG A 305 -30.17 -13.89 -23.31
CA ARG A 305 -30.58 -14.89 -24.34
C ARG A 305 -31.01 -14.25 -25.65
N LYS A 306 -30.57 -13.02 -25.96
CA LYS A 306 -30.82 -12.35 -27.24
C LYS A 306 -30.04 -13.02 -28.36
N LEU A 307 -28.85 -13.55 -28.03
CA LEU A 307 -27.95 -14.24 -28.93
C LEU A 307 -27.37 -15.48 -28.23
N ARG A 308 -26.81 -16.37 -29.03
CA ARG A 308 -26.03 -17.53 -28.58
C ARG A 308 -24.57 -17.35 -29.01
N PRO A 309 -23.62 -18.08 -28.43
CA PRO A 309 -22.20 -17.97 -28.82
C PRO A 309 -21.95 -18.12 -30.33
N ASP A 310 -22.72 -18.97 -31.01
CA ASP A 310 -22.61 -19.24 -32.43
C ASP A 310 -23.50 -18.36 -33.33
N SER A 311 -24.34 -17.51 -32.74
CA SER A 311 -25.14 -16.56 -33.50
C SER A 311 -24.25 -15.66 -34.33
N THR A 312 -24.51 -15.55 -35.65
CA THR A 312 -23.69 -14.76 -36.57
C THR A 312 -24.22 -13.34 -36.74
N ILE A 313 -23.33 -12.39 -36.76
CA ILE A 313 -23.60 -10.95 -36.90
C ILE A 313 -22.81 -10.42 -38.10
N PHE A 314 -23.49 -9.72 -38.99
CA PHE A 314 -22.86 -9.04 -40.11
C PHE A 314 -22.05 -7.82 -39.59
N CYS A 315 -20.76 -7.79 -39.82
CA CYS A 315 -19.84 -6.73 -39.36
C CYS A 315 -19.53 -5.70 -40.47
N GLU A 316 -20.47 -5.49 -41.41
CA GLU A 316 -20.49 -4.43 -42.43
C GLU A 316 -19.19 -4.36 -43.27
N ASN A 317 -18.49 -5.47 -43.45
CA ASN A 317 -17.20 -5.55 -44.13
C ASN A 317 -16.16 -4.54 -43.56
N GLY A 318 -16.25 -4.25 -42.27
CA GLY A 318 -15.29 -3.43 -41.54
C GLY A 318 -15.57 -1.93 -41.49
N LEU A 319 -16.66 -1.45 -42.12
CA LEU A 319 -17.06 -0.03 -42.08
C LEU A 319 -18.56 0.11 -41.94
N TRP A 320 -19.02 0.75 -40.88
CA TRP A 320 -20.42 0.97 -40.58
C TRP A 320 -20.73 2.43 -40.25
N ASN A 321 -21.65 3.02 -41.00
CA ASN A 321 -22.17 4.36 -40.71
C ASN A 321 -23.39 4.27 -39.81
N PHE A 322 -23.29 4.74 -38.57
CA PHE A 322 -24.34 4.74 -37.59
C PHE A 322 -24.51 6.12 -36.95
N GLY A 323 -25.73 6.64 -36.94
CA GLY A 323 -26.04 7.94 -36.31
C GLY A 323 -25.32 9.14 -36.94
N GLY A 324 -24.82 9.02 -38.18
CA GLY A 324 -24.03 10.06 -38.87
C GLY A 324 -22.52 9.99 -38.64
N ALA A 325 -22.04 8.96 -37.92
CA ALA A 325 -20.60 8.77 -37.69
C ALA A 325 -20.13 7.38 -38.15
N ALA A 326 -18.94 7.31 -38.70
CA ALA A 326 -18.32 6.06 -39.12
C ALA A 326 -17.76 5.28 -37.90
N LEU A 327 -17.98 3.97 -37.90
CA LEU A 327 -17.36 3.00 -37.00
C LEU A 327 -16.55 2.03 -37.84
N HIS A 328 -15.29 1.80 -37.45
CA HIS A 328 -14.37 0.93 -38.18
C HIS A 328 -13.94 -0.25 -37.33
N ASP A 329 -13.83 -1.41 -37.97
CA ASP A 329 -13.03 -2.53 -37.47
C ASP A 329 -11.58 -2.36 -37.94
N HIS A 330 -10.63 -2.95 -37.24
CA HIS A 330 -9.21 -2.95 -37.61
C HIS A 330 -8.91 -3.81 -38.86
N ARG A 331 -9.84 -4.71 -39.21
CA ARG A 331 -9.86 -5.53 -40.45
C ARG A 331 -11.29 -5.60 -40.98
N ALA A 332 -11.42 -5.85 -42.26
CA ALA A 332 -12.72 -6.10 -42.87
C ALA A 332 -13.24 -7.49 -42.46
N PHE A 333 -14.35 -7.49 -41.72
CA PHE A 333 -15.07 -8.72 -41.37
C PHE A 333 -16.48 -8.66 -41.99
N SER A 334 -16.89 -9.79 -42.60
CA SER A 334 -18.25 -9.96 -43.13
C SER A 334 -19.16 -10.45 -41.98
N TYR A 335 -19.23 -11.72 -41.74
CA TYR A 335 -20.00 -12.32 -40.64
C TYR A 335 -19.05 -12.86 -39.59
N LEU A 336 -19.33 -12.56 -38.31
CA LEU A 336 -18.64 -13.14 -37.16
C LEU A 336 -19.67 -13.75 -36.21
N SER A 337 -19.34 -14.87 -35.57
CA SER A 337 -20.09 -15.36 -34.42
C SER A 337 -19.87 -14.43 -33.21
N VAL A 338 -20.76 -14.51 -32.19
CA VAL A 338 -20.56 -13.76 -30.93
C VAL A 338 -19.21 -14.11 -30.32
N ARG A 339 -18.82 -15.39 -30.35
CA ARG A 339 -17.49 -15.86 -29.94
C ARG A 339 -16.40 -15.15 -30.74
N ASP A 340 -16.48 -15.16 -32.07
CA ASP A 340 -15.44 -14.56 -32.93
C ASP A 340 -15.38 -13.03 -32.82
N ILE A 341 -16.46 -12.35 -32.43
CA ILE A 341 -16.44 -10.91 -32.11
C ILE A 341 -15.45 -10.63 -30.98
N LEU A 342 -15.41 -11.48 -29.94
CA LEU A 342 -14.43 -11.36 -28.85
C LEU A 342 -13.03 -11.76 -29.31
N VAL A 343 -12.89 -12.88 -30.03
CA VAL A 343 -11.61 -13.43 -30.52
C VAL A 343 -10.90 -12.46 -31.45
N LYS A 344 -11.66 -11.91 -32.43
CA LYS A 344 -11.16 -10.96 -33.45
C LYS A 344 -11.24 -9.52 -32.98
N SER A 345 -11.86 -9.27 -31.84
CA SER A 345 -12.04 -7.93 -31.28
C SER A 345 -12.78 -6.94 -32.19
N SER A 346 -13.84 -7.39 -32.91
CA SER A 346 -14.63 -6.51 -33.79
C SER A 346 -15.35 -5.40 -33.01
N ASN A 347 -15.16 -4.15 -33.43
CA ASN A 347 -15.85 -2.99 -32.87
C ASN A 347 -17.32 -2.97 -33.29
N ILE A 348 -17.55 -3.23 -34.60
CA ILE A 348 -18.91 -3.25 -35.19
C ILE A 348 -19.72 -4.38 -34.56
N GLY A 349 -19.11 -5.57 -34.42
CA GLY A 349 -19.75 -6.68 -33.72
C GLY A 349 -20.15 -6.32 -32.30
N ALA A 350 -19.25 -5.77 -31.51
CA ALA A 350 -19.52 -5.37 -30.11
C ALA A 350 -20.64 -4.32 -30.02
N ALA A 351 -20.65 -3.31 -30.92
CA ALA A 351 -21.70 -2.32 -31.00
C ALA A 351 -23.08 -2.98 -31.28
N LYS A 352 -23.13 -3.94 -32.20
CA LYS A 352 -24.36 -4.69 -32.52
C LYS A 352 -24.81 -5.60 -31.37
N LEU A 353 -23.89 -6.15 -30.57
CA LEU A 353 -24.25 -6.87 -29.33
C LEU A 353 -24.98 -5.94 -28.35
N ALA A 354 -24.45 -4.75 -28.09
CA ALA A 354 -25.09 -3.79 -27.19
C ALA A 354 -26.44 -3.31 -27.72
N LEU A 355 -26.55 -3.04 -29.03
CA LEU A 355 -27.81 -2.66 -29.67
C LEU A 355 -28.88 -3.75 -29.55
N SER A 356 -28.51 -5.04 -29.59
CA SER A 356 -29.47 -6.15 -29.45
C SER A 356 -30.14 -6.18 -28.07
N VAL A 357 -29.50 -5.58 -27.08
CA VAL A 357 -29.98 -5.50 -25.68
C VAL A 357 -30.66 -4.17 -25.40
N GLY A 358 -30.26 -3.12 -26.10
CA GLY A 358 -30.76 -1.74 -25.93
C GLY A 358 -29.99 -0.97 -24.85
N GLU A 359 -30.06 0.37 -24.94
CA GLU A 359 -29.27 1.32 -24.15
C GLU A 359 -29.43 1.13 -22.64
N GLN A 360 -30.71 1.11 -22.18
CA GLN A 360 -31.02 1.02 -20.76
C GLN A 360 -30.51 -0.29 -20.15
N ARG A 361 -30.76 -1.41 -20.82
CA ARG A 361 -30.34 -2.72 -20.31
C ARG A 361 -28.83 -2.90 -20.37
N PHE A 362 -28.18 -2.39 -21.41
CA PHE A 362 -26.73 -2.39 -21.51
C PHE A 362 -26.09 -1.55 -20.40
N TYR A 363 -26.62 -0.37 -20.10
CA TYR A 363 -26.19 0.45 -18.97
C TYR A 363 -26.32 -0.30 -17.63
N GLU A 364 -27.42 -1.02 -17.41
CA GLU A 364 -27.61 -1.84 -16.22
C GLU A 364 -26.51 -2.89 -16.06
N TYR A 365 -26.09 -3.56 -17.16
CA TYR A 365 -24.97 -4.49 -17.12
C TYR A 365 -23.66 -3.80 -16.79
N ILE A 366 -23.38 -2.63 -17.35
CA ILE A 366 -22.19 -1.84 -16.98
C ILE A 366 -22.17 -1.62 -15.46
N ARG A 367 -23.29 -1.22 -14.88
CA ARG A 367 -23.43 -1.00 -13.43
C ARG A 367 -23.32 -2.31 -12.64
N ARG A 368 -23.89 -3.39 -13.13
CA ARG A 368 -23.82 -4.71 -12.47
C ARG A 368 -22.38 -5.24 -12.41
N PHE A 369 -21.54 -4.95 -13.39
CA PHE A 369 -20.11 -5.26 -13.37
C PHE A 369 -19.30 -4.39 -12.40
N GLY A 370 -19.91 -3.39 -11.74
CA GLY A 370 -19.29 -2.52 -10.75
C GLY A 370 -18.71 -1.23 -11.32
N PHE A 371 -18.82 -0.98 -12.62
CA PHE A 371 -18.32 0.26 -13.21
C PHE A 371 -19.13 1.48 -12.80
N GLY A 372 -18.43 2.60 -12.57
CA GLY A 372 -19.01 3.84 -12.09
C GLY A 372 -19.29 3.87 -10.58
N GLU A 373 -18.81 2.88 -9.83
CA GLU A 373 -18.84 2.80 -8.37
C GLU A 373 -17.44 2.49 -7.84
N ARG A 374 -17.13 2.89 -6.61
CA ARG A 374 -15.92 2.43 -5.94
C ARG A 374 -15.99 0.93 -5.72
N THR A 375 -14.89 0.23 -5.86
CA THR A 375 -14.84 -1.23 -5.65
C THR A 375 -14.95 -1.60 -4.18
N GLY A 376 -14.60 -0.66 -3.29
CA GLY A 376 -14.61 -0.85 -1.85
C GLY A 376 -13.34 -1.49 -1.29
N ILE A 377 -12.23 -1.47 -2.03
CA ILE A 377 -10.92 -1.86 -1.52
C ILE A 377 -10.52 -0.98 -0.32
N GLU A 378 -9.87 -1.54 0.68
CA GLU A 378 -9.49 -0.84 1.92
C GLU A 378 -8.27 0.07 1.73
N LEU A 379 -8.23 0.82 0.62
CA LEU A 379 -7.20 1.81 0.31
C LEU A 379 -7.81 3.19 0.13
N PRO A 380 -7.19 4.26 0.66
CA PRO A 380 -7.72 5.61 0.54
C PRO A 380 -7.55 6.16 -0.89
N GLY A 381 -8.42 7.08 -1.27
CA GLY A 381 -8.31 7.82 -2.53
C GLY A 381 -8.95 7.14 -3.74
N GLU A 382 -9.57 5.96 -3.60
CA GLU A 382 -10.25 5.27 -4.70
C GLU A 382 -11.30 6.16 -5.37
N ILE A 383 -11.30 6.20 -6.72
CA ILE A 383 -12.30 6.90 -7.52
C ILE A 383 -13.34 5.92 -8.10
N SER A 384 -14.53 6.44 -8.40
CA SER A 384 -15.62 5.66 -8.98
C SER A 384 -15.51 5.45 -10.50
N GLY A 385 -14.57 6.11 -11.18
CA GLY A 385 -14.58 6.18 -12.64
C GLY A 385 -15.71 7.09 -13.18
N LEU A 386 -15.95 7.03 -14.48
CA LEU A 386 -16.95 7.85 -15.16
C LEU A 386 -17.84 6.99 -16.07
N ILE A 387 -19.08 6.83 -15.68
CA ILE A 387 -20.12 6.18 -16.48
C ILE A 387 -21.35 7.10 -16.54
N ARG A 388 -21.65 7.61 -17.72
CA ARG A 388 -22.82 8.47 -17.94
C ARG A 388 -24.09 7.62 -18.06
N PRO A 389 -25.23 8.08 -17.50
CA PRO A 389 -26.51 7.38 -17.67
C PRO A 389 -27.03 7.55 -19.11
N PRO A 390 -27.90 6.65 -19.60
CA PRO A 390 -28.38 6.66 -20.98
C PRO A 390 -28.99 7.99 -21.44
N GLN A 391 -29.60 8.75 -20.54
CA GLN A 391 -30.20 10.08 -20.85
C GLN A 391 -29.13 11.11 -21.28
N ALA A 392 -27.87 10.88 -20.93
CA ALA A 392 -26.75 11.73 -21.31
C ALA A 392 -25.97 11.17 -22.52
N TRP A 393 -26.42 10.07 -23.12
CA TRP A 393 -25.78 9.47 -24.28
C TRP A 393 -26.14 10.24 -25.56
N SER A 394 -25.19 10.33 -26.46
CA SER A 394 -25.42 10.79 -27.83
C SER A 394 -25.98 9.66 -28.69
N LYS A 395 -26.46 9.97 -29.87
CA LYS A 395 -26.97 8.97 -30.82
C LYS A 395 -25.96 7.87 -31.17
N ILE A 396 -24.65 8.14 -31.01
CA ILE A 396 -23.57 7.19 -31.32
C ILE A 396 -23.01 6.49 -30.10
N SER A 397 -23.32 6.95 -28.88
CA SER A 397 -22.73 6.40 -27.63
C SER A 397 -22.94 4.89 -27.49
N ILE A 398 -24.13 4.38 -27.83
CA ILE A 398 -24.42 2.94 -27.81
C ILE A 398 -23.50 2.11 -28.72
N THR A 399 -22.82 2.72 -29.68
CA THR A 399 -21.85 2.07 -30.57
C THR A 399 -20.39 2.30 -30.10
N ARG A 400 -20.13 3.28 -29.22
CA ARG A 400 -18.81 3.64 -28.72
C ARG A 400 -18.51 3.00 -27.38
N ILE A 401 -19.47 3.04 -26.46
CA ILE A 401 -19.33 2.45 -25.11
C ILE A 401 -19.00 0.96 -25.14
N PRO A 402 -19.62 0.10 -25.98
CA PRO A 402 -19.30 -1.32 -26.02
C PRO A 402 -17.85 -1.65 -26.38
N MET A 403 -17.16 -0.75 -27.07
CA MET A 403 -15.74 -0.92 -27.40
C MET A 403 -14.81 -0.18 -26.41
N GLY A 404 -15.38 0.38 -25.32
CA GLY A 404 -14.64 0.99 -24.22
C GLY A 404 -14.26 2.44 -24.43
N HIS A 405 -15.00 3.19 -25.25
CA HIS A 405 -14.90 4.64 -25.40
C HIS A 405 -16.03 5.35 -24.66
N GLU A 406 -15.88 6.63 -24.36
CA GLU A 406 -16.85 7.45 -23.60
C GLU A 406 -17.10 6.94 -22.16
N VAL A 407 -16.26 6.03 -21.67
CA VAL A 407 -16.30 5.50 -20.31
C VAL A 407 -14.91 5.62 -19.68
N GLY A 408 -14.86 6.01 -18.41
CA GLY A 408 -13.63 6.07 -17.65
C GLY A 408 -13.64 5.02 -16.53
N VAL A 409 -12.67 4.14 -16.52
CA VAL A 409 -12.53 3.07 -15.51
C VAL A 409 -11.16 3.09 -14.87
N THR A 410 -11.06 2.57 -13.64
CA THR A 410 -9.75 2.33 -13.04
C THR A 410 -9.19 0.97 -13.44
N PRO A 411 -7.86 0.77 -13.41
CA PRO A 411 -7.27 -0.56 -13.60
C PRO A 411 -7.89 -1.61 -12.67
N LEU A 412 -8.13 -1.28 -11.40
CA LEU A 412 -8.75 -2.20 -10.45
C LEU A 412 -10.18 -2.58 -10.86
N GLN A 413 -11.02 -1.62 -11.30
CA GLN A 413 -12.36 -1.92 -11.81
C GLN A 413 -12.32 -2.90 -13.00
N MET A 414 -11.35 -2.74 -13.90
CA MET A 414 -11.20 -3.66 -15.05
C MET A 414 -10.75 -5.05 -14.60
N THR A 415 -9.86 -5.15 -13.60
CA THR A 415 -9.45 -6.42 -12.99
C THR A 415 -10.65 -7.14 -12.37
N VAL A 416 -11.44 -6.42 -11.58
CA VAL A 416 -12.66 -6.95 -10.94
C VAL A 416 -13.68 -7.40 -11.99
N ALA A 417 -13.86 -6.65 -13.08
CA ALA A 417 -14.76 -7.04 -14.16
C ALA A 417 -14.31 -8.33 -14.88
N MET A 418 -13.02 -8.52 -15.08
CA MET A 418 -12.48 -9.78 -15.62
C MET A 418 -12.66 -10.92 -14.61
N ALA A 419 -12.50 -10.63 -13.30
CA ALA A 419 -12.74 -11.62 -12.26
C ALA A 419 -14.20 -12.10 -12.21
N VAL A 420 -15.17 -11.29 -12.56
CA VAL A 420 -16.58 -11.74 -12.71
C VAL A 420 -16.68 -12.91 -13.70
N ILE A 421 -15.99 -12.81 -14.83
CA ILE A 421 -15.99 -13.91 -15.82
C ILE A 421 -15.29 -15.15 -15.24
N ALA A 422 -14.11 -14.96 -14.62
CA ALA A 422 -13.31 -16.04 -14.04
C ALA A 422 -13.99 -16.70 -12.82
N ASN A 423 -14.94 -16.01 -12.16
CA ASN A 423 -15.62 -16.46 -10.94
C ASN A 423 -17.08 -16.90 -11.19
N GLY A 424 -17.37 -17.48 -12.33
CA GLY A 424 -18.72 -17.97 -12.64
C GLY A 424 -19.80 -16.88 -12.60
N GLY A 425 -19.46 -15.66 -12.98
CA GLY A 425 -20.38 -14.53 -13.07
C GLY A 425 -20.64 -13.76 -11.77
N LYS A 426 -19.91 -14.02 -10.71
CA LYS A 426 -20.06 -13.38 -9.39
C LYS A 426 -19.13 -12.19 -9.24
N LEU A 427 -19.67 -11.06 -8.80
CA LEU A 427 -18.90 -9.90 -8.40
C LEU A 427 -18.54 -10.01 -6.92
N VAL A 428 -17.24 -9.95 -6.63
CA VAL A 428 -16.70 -9.92 -5.27
C VAL A 428 -15.99 -8.59 -5.00
N THR A 429 -16.02 -8.13 -3.75
CA THR A 429 -15.25 -6.95 -3.34
C THR A 429 -13.76 -7.28 -3.34
N PRO A 430 -12.90 -6.52 -4.05
CA PRO A 430 -11.47 -6.67 -3.91
C PRO A 430 -11.05 -6.26 -2.50
N ARG A 431 -10.06 -6.96 -1.94
CA ARG A 431 -9.59 -6.71 -0.58
C ARG A 431 -8.07 -6.82 -0.49
N ILE A 432 -7.49 -5.96 0.35
CA ILE A 432 -6.06 -5.94 0.63
C ILE A 432 -5.74 -6.38 2.05
N ILE A 433 -6.72 -6.28 2.97
CA ILE A 433 -6.56 -6.70 4.36
C ILE A 433 -7.04 -8.15 4.52
N LYS A 434 -6.19 -9.00 5.10
CA LYS A 434 -6.48 -10.40 5.41
C LYS A 434 -7.02 -10.56 6.83
N SER A 435 -6.27 -10.02 7.81
CA SER A 435 -6.66 -10.07 9.22
C SER A 435 -5.98 -8.98 10.04
N ILE A 436 -6.54 -8.74 11.23
CA ILE A 436 -6.00 -7.86 12.25
C ILE A 436 -5.77 -8.71 13.50
N ASN A 437 -4.54 -8.70 14.02
CA ASN A 437 -4.13 -9.50 15.16
C ASN A 437 -3.61 -8.60 16.29
N THR A 438 -3.70 -9.07 17.54
CA THR A 438 -3.01 -8.41 18.66
C THR A 438 -1.49 -8.52 18.50
N PRO A 439 -0.69 -7.71 19.23
CA PRO A 439 0.78 -7.86 19.22
C PRO A 439 1.25 -9.27 19.57
N GLU A 440 0.50 -10.01 20.39
CA GLU A 440 0.78 -11.39 20.78
C GLU A 440 0.31 -12.43 19.74
N GLY A 441 -0.23 -11.98 18.59
CA GLY A 441 -0.64 -12.84 17.47
C GLY A 441 -2.08 -13.40 17.56
N LYS A 442 -2.91 -12.97 18.51
CA LYS A 442 -4.32 -13.39 18.56
C LYS A 442 -5.14 -12.62 17.54
N THR A 443 -5.83 -13.31 16.63
CA THR A 443 -6.71 -12.71 15.64
C THR A 443 -7.92 -12.05 16.30
N ILE A 444 -8.11 -10.75 16.01
CA ILE A 444 -9.27 -9.95 16.43
C ILE A 444 -10.33 -9.94 15.33
N SER A 445 -9.88 -9.75 14.10
CA SER A 445 -10.74 -9.69 12.93
C SER A 445 -10.10 -10.43 11.77
N SER A 446 -10.86 -11.24 11.08
CA SER A 446 -10.49 -11.86 9.80
C SER A 446 -11.54 -11.47 8.79
N LEU A 447 -11.13 -10.79 7.74
CA LEU A 447 -12.05 -10.35 6.69
C LEU A 447 -12.38 -11.55 5.79
N SER A 448 -13.66 -11.89 5.72
CA SER A 448 -14.16 -12.91 4.81
C SER A 448 -14.45 -12.32 3.43
N PRO A 449 -14.37 -13.12 2.35
CA PRO A 449 -14.78 -12.68 1.03
C PRO A 449 -16.22 -12.17 1.03
N VAL A 450 -16.46 -11.04 0.36
CA VAL A 450 -17.79 -10.44 0.22
C VAL A 450 -18.26 -10.59 -1.22
N GLU A 451 -19.21 -11.52 -1.46
CA GLU A 451 -19.92 -11.61 -2.71
C GLU A 451 -21.02 -10.52 -2.74
N LEU A 452 -20.88 -9.59 -3.68
CA LEU A 452 -21.85 -8.48 -3.81
C LEU A 452 -23.11 -8.90 -4.56
N ARG A 453 -22.95 -9.64 -5.67
CA ARG A 453 -24.07 -10.06 -6.53
C ARG A 453 -23.64 -11.04 -7.63
N GLN A 454 -24.62 -11.81 -8.13
CA GLN A 454 -24.51 -12.53 -9.39
C GLN A 454 -24.75 -11.53 -10.52
N VAL A 455 -23.77 -11.27 -11.37
CA VAL A 455 -23.82 -10.33 -12.51
C VAL A 455 -24.41 -11.01 -13.72
N ILE A 456 -23.92 -12.19 -14.06
CA ILE A 456 -24.33 -13.07 -15.16
C ILE A 456 -24.42 -14.50 -14.67
N SER A 457 -25.12 -15.36 -15.39
CA SER A 457 -25.22 -16.77 -15.03
C SER A 457 -23.85 -17.48 -15.19
N PRO A 458 -23.61 -18.59 -14.46
CA PRO A 458 -22.40 -19.39 -14.61
C PRO A 458 -22.19 -19.90 -16.05
N GLU A 459 -23.29 -20.25 -16.74
CA GLU A 459 -23.26 -20.71 -18.14
C GLU A 459 -22.75 -19.59 -19.05
N THR A 460 -23.27 -18.37 -18.88
CA THR A 460 -22.82 -17.21 -19.66
C THR A 460 -21.35 -16.89 -19.39
N ALA A 461 -20.92 -16.98 -18.12
CA ALA A 461 -19.51 -16.78 -17.76
C ALA A 461 -18.60 -17.81 -18.45
N SER A 462 -19.01 -19.09 -18.48
CA SER A 462 -18.30 -20.17 -19.19
C SER A 462 -18.25 -19.92 -20.71
N GLU A 463 -19.38 -19.54 -21.33
CA GLU A 463 -19.45 -19.22 -22.77
C GLU A 463 -18.49 -18.08 -23.16
N ILE A 464 -18.36 -17.05 -22.31
CA ILE A 464 -17.41 -15.95 -22.51
C ILE A 464 -15.99 -16.42 -22.26
N GLY A 465 -15.74 -17.21 -21.23
CA GLY A 465 -14.43 -17.80 -20.93
C GLY A 465 -13.88 -18.60 -22.12
N ASP A 466 -14.72 -19.42 -22.76
CA ASP A 466 -14.36 -20.17 -23.96
C ASP A 466 -14.02 -19.26 -25.15
N ALA A 467 -14.74 -18.13 -25.31
CA ALA A 467 -14.39 -17.16 -26.32
C ALA A 467 -13.04 -16.48 -26.01
N LEU A 468 -12.79 -16.14 -24.73
CA LEU A 468 -11.54 -15.51 -24.28
C LEU A 468 -10.31 -16.41 -24.40
N ARG A 469 -10.45 -17.75 -24.31
CA ARG A 469 -9.39 -18.71 -24.68
C ARG A 469 -8.98 -18.54 -26.15
N GLY A 470 -9.95 -18.35 -27.03
CA GLY A 470 -9.71 -18.10 -28.46
C GLY A 470 -8.90 -16.84 -28.74
N VAL A 471 -8.94 -15.83 -27.85
CA VAL A 471 -8.15 -14.60 -27.97
C VAL A 471 -6.65 -14.86 -27.85
N VAL A 472 -6.25 -15.82 -27.02
CA VAL A 472 -4.84 -16.20 -26.79
C VAL A 472 -4.33 -17.25 -27.79
N SER A 473 -5.21 -17.76 -28.66
CA SER A 473 -4.81 -18.68 -29.72
C SER A 473 -4.15 -17.95 -30.92
N ASP A 474 -3.55 -18.72 -31.82
CA ASP A 474 -2.96 -18.21 -33.08
C ASP A 474 -3.97 -17.43 -33.96
N ARG A 475 -5.26 -17.70 -33.77
CA ARG A 475 -6.35 -17.02 -34.48
C ARG A 475 -6.79 -15.73 -33.78
N GLY A 476 -6.33 -15.50 -32.55
CA GLY A 476 -6.74 -14.37 -31.71
C GLY A 476 -5.90 -13.13 -31.85
N THR A 477 -6.11 -12.20 -30.93
CA THR A 477 -5.38 -10.91 -30.90
C THR A 477 -4.23 -10.91 -29.89
N ALA A 478 -4.00 -11.99 -29.14
CA ALA A 478 -3.02 -12.08 -28.06
C ALA A 478 -2.29 -13.43 -28.02
N ALA A 479 -1.88 -13.98 -29.15
CA ALA A 479 -1.10 -15.23 -29.17
C ALA A 479 0.16 -15.16 -28.29
N ALA A 480 0.77 -13.98 -28.17
CA ALA A 480 1.95 -13.75 -27.34
C ALA A 480 1.66 -13.72 -25.81
N ALA A 481 0.40 -13.80 -25.38
CA ALA A 481 0.02 -13.98 -23.98
C ALA A 481 -0.02 -15.45 -23.54
N ALA A 482 0.23 -16.40 -24.46
CA ALA A 482 0.22 -17.83 -24.14
C ALA A 482 1.32 -18.19 -23.14
N VAL A 483 0.99 -19.09 -22.21
CA VAL A 483 1.95 -19.67 -21.25
C VAL A 483 2.05 -21.18 -21.52
N PRO A 484 3.26 -21.71 -21.77
CA PRO A 484 3.43 -23.13 -22.01
C PRO A 484 2.88 -23.97 -20.86
N GLY A 485 2.05 -24.96 -21.19
CA GLY A 485 1.46 -25.86 -20.20
C GLY A 485 0.16 -25.38 -19.57
N PHE A 486 -0.29 -24.19 -19.86
CA PHE A 486 -1.51 -23.64 -19.27
C PHE A 486 -2.45 -23.06 -20.32
N THR A 487 -3.74 -23.19 -20.10
CA THR A 487 -4.74 -22.46 -20.86
C THR A 487 -4.98 -21.10 -20.23
N ILE A 488 -4.92 -20.05 -21.05
CA ILE A 488 -5.23 -18.68 -20.64
C ILE A 488 -6.50 -18.21 -21.32
N ALA A 489 -7.35 -17.55 -20.60
CA ALA A 489 -8.46 -16.76 -21.12
C ALA A 489 -8.20 -15.29 -20.86
N GLY A 490 -8.35 -14.44 -21.88
CA GLY A 490 -8.06 -13.01 -21.69
C GLY A 490 -8.51 -12.13 -22.84
N LYS A 491 -8.32 -10.84 -22.69
CA LYS A 491 -8.72 -9.82 -23.67
C LYS A 491 -7.69 -8.69 -23.73
N THR A 492 -7.31 -8.32 -24.95
CA THR A 492 -6.48 -7.15 -25.24
C THR A 492 -7.29 -5.87 -25.20
N GLY A 493 -6.68 -4.79 -24.72
CA GLY A 493 -7.12 -3.42 -24.86
C GLY A 493 -6.10 -2.57 -25.61
N THR A 494 -6.59 -1.66 -26.42
CA THR A 494 -5.80 -0.59 -27.05
C THR A 494 -6.77 0.58 -27.21
N ALA A 495 -6.57 1.63 -26.45
CA ALA A 495 -7.36 2.85 -26.51
C ALA A 495 -6.45 4.03 -26.81
N GLN A 496 -6.87 4.95 -27.67
CA GLN A 496 -6.18 6.20 -27.84
C GLN A 496 -6.22 7.01 -26.55
N LYS A 497 -5.13 7.68 -26.22
CA LYS A 497 -5.07 8.52 -25.03
C LYS A 497 -5.95 9.75 -25.21
N VAL A 498 -6.80 10.01 -24.22
CA VAL A 498 -7.66 11.19 -24.23
C VAL A 498 -6.83 12.45 -23.98
N ASP A 499 -6.97 13.47 -24.83
CA ASP A 499 -6.37 14.79 -24.62
C ASP A 499 -7.23 15.55 -23.58
N PRO A 500 -6.63 16.09 -22.51
CA PRO A 500 -7.36 16.90 -21.51
C PRO A 500 -8.10 18.12 -22.11
N ARG A 501 -7.66 18.59 -23.29
CA ARG A 501 -8.29 19.68 -24.03
C ARG A 501 -9.48 19.25 -24.90
N GLY A 502 -9.74 17.95 -24.95
CA GLY A 502 -10.80 17.32 -25.75
C GLY A 502 -10.26 16.56 -26.97
N GLY A 503 -10.88 15.41 -27.28
CA GLY A 503 -10.47 14.51 -28.35
C GLY A 503 -9.38 13.53 -27.90
N TYR A 504 -8.55 13.10 -28.83
CA TYR A 504 -7.51 12.08 -28.60
C TYR A 504 -6.13 12.56 -29.03
N GLU A 505 -5.10 12.21 -28.27
CA GLU A 505 -3.70 12.45 -28.64
C GLU A 505 -3.29 11.50 -29.77
N GLN A 506 -2.77 12.05 -30.87
CA GLN A 506 -2.35 11.22 -32.01
C GLN A 506 -1.10 10.40 -31.67
N GLY A 507 -1.15 9.11 -32.02
CA GLY A 507 -0.01 8.20 -31.86
C GLY A 507 0.23 7.73 -30.42
N LYS A 508 -0.56 8.19 -29.44
CA LYS A 508 -0.46 7.77 -28.05
C LYS A 508 -1.60 6.84 -27.66
N TYR A 509 -1.25 5.76 -26.98
CA TYR A 509 -2.18 4.72 -26.63
C TYR A 509 -2.00 4.25 -25.19
N VAL A 510 -3.11 3.91 -24.55
CA VAL A 510 -3.12 3.06 -23.36
C VAL A 510 -3.31 1.62 -23.85
N VAL A 511 -2.30 0.80 -23.63
CA VAL A 511 -2.34 -0.63 -24.02
C VAL A 511 -2.54 -1.49 -22.79
N SER A 512 -3.37 -2.54 -22.92
CA SER A 512 -3.66 -3.41 -21.79
C SER A 512 -3.91 -4.85 -22.20
N PHE A 513 -3.76 -5.76 -21.24
CA PHE A 513 -4.23 -7.13 -21.30
C PHE A 513 -4.83 -7.51 -19.95
N ALA A 514 -6.07 -7.98 -19.97
CA ALA A 514 -6.74 -8.56 -18.82
C ALA A 514 -7.00 -10.03 -19.08
N GLY A 515 -6.58 -10.91 -18.19
CA GLY A 515 -6.76 -12.35 -18.37
C GLY A 515 -6.64 -13.11 -17.06
N TYR A 516 -6.85 -14.44 -17.13
CA TYR A 516 -6.77 -15.34 -15.97
C TYR A 516 -6.20 -16.69 -16.34
N LEU A 517 -5.64 -17.36 -15.35
CA LEU A 517 -4.94 -18.64 -15.47
C LEU A 517 -5.17 -19.49 -14.19
N PRO A 518 -5.33 -20.84 -14.36
CA PRO A 518 -5.74 -21.56 -15.55
C PRO A 518 -7.17 -21.18 -15.98
N ALA A 519 -7.50 -21.31 -17.27
CA ALA A 519 -8.81 -20.88 -17.74
C ALA A 519 -9.96 -21.78 -17.25
N GLU A 520 -9.68 -23.04 -16.91
CA GLU A 520 -10.63 -24.02 -16.41
C GLU A 520 -10.97 -23.83 -14.93
N HIS A 521 -9.94 -23.54 -14.14
CA HIS A 521 -10.00 -23.33 -12.70
C HIS A 521 -9.15 -22.12 -12.33
N PRO A 522 -9.66 -20.89 -12.51
CA PRO A 522 -8.87 -19.68 -12.37
C PRO A 522 -8.32 -19.51 -10.94
N GLU A 523 -6.99 -19.51 -10.80
CA GLU A 523 -6.31 -19.24 -9.54
C GLU A 523 -6.07 -17.75 -9.35
N PHE A 524 -5.78 -17.06 -10.45
CA PHE A 524 -5.68 -15.60 -10.42
C PHE A 524 -6.15 -14.95 -11.73
N VAL A 525 -6.62 -13.71 -11.58
CA VAL A 525 -6.84 -12.76 -12.67
C VAL A 525 -5.70 -11.76 -12.64
N GLY A 526 -5.14 -11.43 -13.80
CA GLY A 526 -4.11 -10.42 -13.94
C GLY A 526 -4.53 -9.34 -14.93
N LEU A 527 -4.15 -8.10 -14.62
CA LEU A 527 -4.26 -6.96 -15.52
C LEU A 527 -2.89 -6.31 -15.67
N VAL A 528 -2.48 -6.09 -16.91
CA VAL A 528 -1.32 -5.28 -17.29
C VAL A 528 -1.80 -4.07 -18.06
N VAL A 529 -1.39 -2.87 -17.66
CA VAL A 529 -1.70 -1.60 -18.32
C VAL A 529 -0.41 -0.78 -18.47
N LEU A 530 -0.17 -0.29 -19.67
CA LEU A 530 0.91 0.67 -19.95
C LEU A 530 0.33 1.89 -20.67
N ASP A 531 0.62 3.08 -20.15
CA ASP A 531 0.22 4.35 -20.74
C ASP A 531 1.36 4.90 -21.59
N ASP A 532 1.10 5.09 -22.87
CA ASP A 532 2.02 5.65 -23.86
C ASP A 532 3.32 4.82 -24.03
N ALA A 533 3.15 3.50 -24.22
CA ALA A 533 4.26 2.57 -24.45
C ALA A 533 4.76 2.62 -25.91
N HIS A 534 6.07 2.50 -26.11
CA HIS A 534 6.71 2.64 -27.42
C HIS A 534 7.49 1.38 -27.81
N THR A 535 7.20 0.82 -29.00
CA THR A 535 7.95 -0.30 -29.59
C THR A 535 9.01 0.15 -30.62
N GLY A 536 9.22 1.45 -30.79
CA GLY A 536 10.00 1.99 -31.90
C GLY A 536 9.29 1.96 -33.26
N LYS A 537 8.15 1.28 -33.37
CA LYS A 537 7.27 1.21 -34.55
C LYS A 537 5.83 1.46 -34.10
N PRO A 538 5.27 2.66 -34.32
CA PRO A 538 3.95 3.04 -33.81
C PRO A 538 2.83 2.08 -34.22
N GLU A 539 2.93 1.45 -35.38
CA GLU A 539 2.00 0.44 -35.89
C GLU A 539 1.99 -0.87 -35.09
N LEU A 540 2.96 -1.08 -34.20
CA LEU A 540 3.05 -2.24 -33.31
C LEU A 540 2.63 -1.93 -31.85
N ASN A 541 2.19 -0.73 -31.56
CA ASN A 541 1.77 -0.32 -30.20
C ASN A 541 0.36 -0.84 -29.87
N TYR A 542 0.21 -2.18 -29.80
CA TYR A 542 -1.04 -2.86 -29.48
C TYR A 542 -0.92 -3.70 -28.20
N GLY A 543 -2.01 -3.78 -27.44
CA GLY A 543 -2.07 -4.53 -26.18
C GLY A 543 -1.63 -6.00 -26.30
N GLY A 544 -1.94 -6.66 -27.42
CA GLY A 544 -1.51 -8.04 -27.68
C GLY A 544 -0.02 -8.23 -27.91
N LEU A 545 0.68 -7.19 -28.36
CA LEU A 545 2.12 -7.21 -28.66
C LEU A 545 2.98 -6.66 -27.52
N ILE A 546 2.40 -5.84 -26.63
CA ILE A 546 3.10 -5.23 -25.49
C ILE A 546 2.62 -5.84 -24.16
N ALA A 547 1.34 -5.66 -23.81
CA ALA A 547 0.82 -6.11 -22.53
C ALA A 547 0.65 -7.65 -22.45
N GLY A 548 0.37 -8.32 -23.59
CA GLY A 548 0.26 -9.78 -23.66
C GLY A 548 1.54 -10.51 -23.23
N PRO A 549 2.70 -10.23 -23.81
CA PRO A 549 3.98 -10.85 -23.41
C PRO A 549 4.34 -10.60 -21.94
N ILE A 550 4.07 -9.38 -21.42
CA ILE A 550 4.31 -9.06 -20.00
C ILE A 550 3.42 -9.92 -19.12
N PHE A 551 2.12 -10.02 -19.43
CA PHE A 551 1.21 -10.92 -18.73
C PHE A 551 1.69 -12.36 -18.77
N SER A 552 2.15 -12.86 -19.94
CA SER A 552 2.67 -14.22 -20.08
C SER A 552 3.83 -14.50 -19.12
N ARG A 553 4.82 -13.59 -19.04
CA ARG A 553 5.98 -13.74 -18.15
C ARG A 553 5.57 -13.69 -16.66
N VAL A 554 4.67 -12.77 -16.29
CA VAL A 554 4.10 -12.73 -14.94
C VAL A 554 3.37 -14.02 -14.61
N ALA A 555 2.48 -14.45 -15.52
CA ALA A 555 1.63 -15.63 -15.32
C ALA A 555 2.45 -16.92 -15.22
N GLU A 556 3.48 -17.09 -16.05
CA GLU A 556 4.38 -18.25 -16.01
C GLU A 556 5.12 -18.34 -14.67
N LYS A 557 5.69 -17.22 -14.20
CA LYS A 557 6.42 -17.16 -12.93
C LYS A 557 5.47 -17.36 -11.74
N ALA A 558 4.29 -16.73 -11.77
CA ALA A 558 3.27 -16.88 -10.74
C ALA A 558 2.73 -18.32 -10.68
N ALA A 559 2.47 -18.97 -11.83
CA ALA A 559 2.02 -20.35 -11.87
C ALA A 559 3.05 -21.32 -11.25
N ARG A 560 4.34 -21.10 -11.53
CA ARG A 560 5.43 -21.89 -10.91
C ARG A 560 5.52 -21.68 -9.41
N TYR A 561 5.39 -20.43 -8.95
CA TYR A 561 5.43 -20.11 -7.53
C TYR A 561 4.25 -20.72 -6.77
N LEU A 562 3.05 -20.65 -7.37
CA LEU A 562 1.82 -21.22 -6.81
C LEU A 562 1.73 -22.75 -6.96
N ASP A 563 2.76 -23.39 -7.51
CA ASP A 563 2.85 -24.85 -7.75
C ASP A 563 1.66 -25.38 -8.56
N LEU A 564 1.21 -24.58 -9.56
CA LEU A 564 0.09 -24.98 -10.42
C LEU A 564 0.53 -26.10 -11.39
N GLU A 565 -0.32 -27.10 -11.54
CA GLU A 565 -0.04 -28.25 -12.40
C GLU A 565 -0.28 -27.91 -13.88
N PRO A 566 0.76 -27.99 -14.75
CA PRO A 566 0.57 -27.87 -16.19
C PRO A 566 -0.19 -29.07 -16.78
N HIS A 567 -0.83 -28.90 -17.93
CA HIS A 567 -1.54 -29.99 -18.65
C HIS A 567 -0.64 -31.21 -18.90
N GLU A 568 -1.22 -32.40 -18.80
CA GLU A 568 -0.50 -33.68 -18.89
C GLU A 568 0.36 -33.86 -20.17
N GLU A 569 -0.03 -33.28 -21.31
CA GLU A 569 0.73 -33.37 -22.55
C GLU A 569 2.15 -32.78 -22.45
N ILE A 570 2.35 -31.79 -21.62
CA ILE A 570 3.66 -31.12 -21.41
C ILE A 570 4.43 -31.78 -20.27
N ARG A 571 3.78 -32.39 -19.29
CA ARG A 571 4.43 -33.22 -18.25
C ARG A 571 5.31 -34.31 -18.87
N LYS A 572 4.93 -34.85 -20.03
CA LYS A 572 5.71 -35.87 -20.73
C LYS A 572 6.91 -35.33 -21.50
N ALA A 573 6.97 -34.03 -21.79
CA ALA A 573 8.02 -33.39 -22.58
C ALA A 573 9.11 -32.72 -21.73
N ILE A 574 8.86 -32.43 -20.45
CA ILE A 574 9.85 -31.86 -19.53
C ILE A 574 10.48 -33.02 -18.74
N PRO A 575 11.79 -33.33 -18.90
CA PRO A 575 12.46 -34.25 -18.01
C PRO A 575 12.37 -33.71 -16.58
N VAL A 576 11.67 -34.41 -15.71
CA VAL A 576 11.67 -34.12 -14.28
C VAL A 576 13.07 -34.45 -13.77
N GLU A 577 13.98 -33.47 -13.74
CA GLU A 577 15.08 -33.53 -12.81
C GLU A 577 14.46 -33.49 -11.41
N ARG A 578 14.37 -34.68 -10.79
CA ARG A 578 14.03 -34.78 -9.38
C ARG A 578 15.06 -33.98 -8.60
N VAL A 579 14.71 -32.75 -8.24
CA VAL A 579 15.38 -32.08 -7.13
C VAL A 579 14.99 -32.88 -5.89
N GLU A 580 15.86 -33.84 -5.51
CA GLU A 580 15.77 -34.48 -4.21
C GLU A 580 15.74 -33.37 -3.16
N LYS A 581 14.65 -33.28 -2.42
CA LYS A 581 14.54 -32.42 -1.23
C LYS A 581 15.52 -32.94 -0.18
N THR A 582 16.80 -32.62 -0.34
CA THR A 582 17.79 -32.86 0.70
C THR A 582 17.59 -31.84 1.80
N THR A 583 17.32 -32.33 3.01
CA THR A 583 17.29 -31.49 4.21
C THR A 583 18.63 -30.76 4.39
N PRO A 584 18.68 -29.59 5.05
CA PRO A 584 19.93 -28.87 5.31
C PRO A 584 21.05 -29.74 5.92
N ALA A 585 20.69 -30.78 6.68
CA ALA A 585 21.62 -31.75 7.26
C ALA A 585 22.26 -32.72 6.24
N GLU A 586 21.60 -33.02 5.11
CA GLU A 586 22.10 -33.91 4.06
C GLU A 586 23.00 -33.17 3.05
N ARG A 587 22.79 -31.85 2.85
CA ARG A 587 23.68 -31.02 2.03
C ARG A 587 25.11 -30.96 2.60
N ILE A 588 25.25 -30.93 3.93
CA ILE A 588 26.55 -30.85 4.61
C ILE A 588 27.36 -32.16 4.48
N ARG A 589 26.73 -33.31 4.22
CA ARG A 589 27.42 -34.60 4.07
C ARG A 589 27.96 -34.87 2.66
N LYS A 590 27.47 -34.17 1.63
CA LYS A 590 27.86 -34.39 0.23
C LYS A 590 28.94 -33.41 -0.29
N THR A 591 29.33 -32.40 0.48
CA THR A 591 30.39 -31.47 0.10
C THR A 591 31.74 -31.95 0.66
N GLY A 592 32.77 -32.01 -0.21
CA GLY A 592 34.14 -32.39 0.15
C GLY A 592 34.82 -31.36 1.08
N PRO A 593 36.00 -31.70 1.64
CA PRO A 593 36.66 -30.87 2.69
C PRO A 593 37.02 -29.44 2.29
N ALA A 594 37.11 -29.12 0.99
CA ALA A 594 37.49 -27.80 0.50
C ALA A 594 36.30 -26.81 0.46
N GLU A 595 35.06 -27.27 0.36
CA GLU A 595 33.86 -26.41 0.35
C GLU A 595 33.33 -26.13 1.76
N ARG A 596 33.72 -26.88 2.77
CA ARG A 596 33.32 -26.68 4.18
C ARG A 596 33.86 -25.38 4.79
N VAL A 597 34.96 -24.84 4.28
CA VAL A 597 35.56 -23.60 4.78
C VAL A 597 34.88 -22.36 4.26
N ALA A 598 34.24 -22.44 3.07
CA ALA A 598 33.53 -21.30 2.48
C ALA A 598 32.14 -21.02 3.12
N LEU A 599 31.46 -22.08 3.59
CA LEU A 599 30.14 -21.95 4.21
C LEU A 599 30.15 -21.52 5.67
N THR A 600 31.26 -21.72 6.38
CA THR A 600 31.43 -21.26 7.78
C THR A 600 31.83 -19.79 7.90
N ASN A 601 32.32 -19.16 6.82
CA ASN A 601 32.67 -17.74 6.82
C ASN A 601 31.55 -16.81 6.34
N ALA A 602 30.50 -17.34 5.74
CA ALA A 602 29.33 -16.56 5.29
C ALA A 602 28.28 -16.32 6.40
N SER A 603 28.42 -16.97 7.57
CA SER A 603 27.54 -16.79 8.73
C SER A 603 28.13 -15.93 9.85
N ARG A 604 29.19 -15.15 9.56
CA ARG A 604 29.86 -14.25 10.51
C ARG A 604 30.15 -12.85 9.95
N HIS A 605 29.21 -12.34 9.12
CA HIS A 605 29.22 -10.90 8.81
C HIS A 605 27.77 -10.41 8.77
#